data_8fb6b5ae8c590ef264f56e6cb9c624ce
#
_entry.id   8fb6b5ae8c590ef264f56e6cb9c624ce
#
_cell.length_a   1.000
_cell.length_b   1.000
_cell.length_c   1.000
_cell.angle_alpha   90.00
_cell.angle_beta   90.00
_cell.angle_gamma   90.00
#
_symmetry.space_group_name_H-M   'P 1'
#
loop_
_entity.id
_entity.type
_entity.pdbx_description
1 polymer ?
#
loop_
_entity_poly.entity_id
_entity_poly.type
_entity_poly.pdbx_seq_one_letter_code
_entity_poly.pdbx_strand_id
1 'polypeptide(L)'
;MSAAFAAVGEAPPRPDAVRATIGLPLAECVRLLLPAAAESARSRIVAAYREAFFDMRRFETVDEPLFPGVAALLDALEARGVVLGIATGKIERALNLTLERHGLLGRFATRQTADKAPAKPDPAMLNRAMAEVGATPVRTVMIGDSVYDILMGKNAGVRTVGVVWGQNNADELAAAGADFLARDAAALSAWILGDGG
;
A
#
# COMPACT_ATOMS: atom_id res chain seq x y z
N MET A 1 2.72 -9.17 14.10
CA MET A 1 3.02 -8.09 15.06
C MET A 1 3.21 -8.64 16.48
N SER A 2 2.25 -9.35 17.07
CA SER A 2 2.33 -9.87 18.46
C SER A 2 3.61 -10.67 18.76
N ALA A 3 4.01 -11.58 17.87
CA ALA A 3 5.26 -12.35 18.03
C ALA A 3 6.52 -11.46 18.07
N ALA A 4 6.56 -10.38 17.27
CA ALA A 4 7.68 -9.46 17.25
C ALA A 4 7.81 -8.65 18.55
N PHE A 5 6.69 -8.25 19.15
CA PHE A 5 6.67 -7.58 20.47
C PHE A 5 7.12 -8.56 21.56
N ALA A 6 6.57 -9.77 21.58
CA ALA A 6 6.95 -10.81 22.54
C ALA A 6 8.44 -11.16 22.47
N ALA A 7 9.03 -11.22 21.28
CA ALA A 7 10.46 -11.51 21.09
C ALA A 7 11.41 -10.50 21.74
N VAL A 8 10.95 -9.28 22.00
CA VAL A 8 11.74 -8.23 22.67
C VAL A 8 11.27 -7.93 24.09
N GLY A 9 10.34 -8.75 24.62
CA GLY A 9 9.84 -8.63 26.00
C GLY A 9 8.76 -7.54 26.17
N GLU A 10 8.18 -7.06 25.09
CA GLU A 10 7.11 -6.06 25.13
C GLU A 10 5.72 -6.73 25.06
N ALA A 11 4.74 -6.11 25.70
CA ALA A 11 3.35 -6.58 25.64
C ALA A 11 2.82 -6.46 24.20
N PRO A 12 2.11 -7.48 23.70
CA PRO A 12 1.54 -7.43 22.35
C PRO A 12 0.51 -6.29 22.22
N PRO A 13 0.55 -5.54 21.12
CA PRO A 13 -0.42 -4.46 20.89
C PRO A 13 -1.82 -5.02 20.65
N ARG A 14 -2.84 -4.22 20.94
CA ARG A 14 -4.24 -4.58 20.68
C ARG A 14 -4.46 -4.72 19.17
N PRO A 15 -5.28 -5.68 18.73
CA PRO A 15 -5.53 -5.91 17.29
C PRO A 15 -6.13 -4.70 16.55
N ASP A 16 -6.99 -3.93 17.20
CA ASP A 16 -7.57 -2.70 16.65
C ASP A 16 -6.50 -1.61 16.45
N ALA A 17 -5.61 -1.44 17.40
CA ALA A 17 -4.48 -0.51 17.27
C ALA A 17 -3.55 -0.91 16.11
N VAL A 18 -3.26 -2.21 15.95
CA VAL A 18 -2.46 -2.71 14.81
C VAL A 18 -3.17 -2.40 13.50
N ARG A 19 -4.47 -2.67 13.41
CA ARG A 19 -5.27 -2.38 12.20
C ARG A 19 -5.20 -0.91 11.81
N ALA A 20 -5.27 0.01 12.76
CA ALA A 20 -5.20 1.45 12.51
C ALA A 20 -3.85 1.91 11.91
N THR A 21 -2.81 1.09 11.96
CA THR A 21 -1.49 1.41 11.40
C THR A 21 -1.23 0.76 10.03
N ILE A 22 -2.15 -0.06 9.53
CA ILE A 22 -1.96 -0.72 8.21
C ILE A 22 -1.95 0.36 7.12
N GLY A 23 -1.00 0.23 6.19
CA GLY A 23 -0.72 1.23 5.15
C GLY A 23 0.48 2.12 5.47
N LEU A 24 0.90 2.19 6.75
CA LEU A 24 2.14 2.85 7.14
C LEU A 24 3.35 1.91 7.00
N PRO A 25 4.56 2.46 6.89
CA PRO A 25 5.78 1.69 7.05
C PRO A 25 5.87 1.04 8.42
N LEU A 26 6.47 -0.14 8.47
CA LEU A 26 6.59 -0.91 9.70
C LEU A 26 7.21 -0.13 10.87
N ALA A 27 8.24 0.67 10.61
CA ALA A 27 8.88 1.49 11.65
C ALA A 27 7.90 2.52 12.24
N GLU A 28 7.06 3.13 11.41
CA GLU A 28 6.04 4.08 11.83
C GLU A 28 4.89 3.37 12.58
N CYS A 29 4.48 2.19 12.12
CA CYS A 29 3.54 1.35 12.86
C CYS A 29 4.03 1.09 14.28
N VAL A 30 5.29 0.65 14.43
CA VAL A 30 5.88 0.36 15.75
C VAL A 30 5.99 1.62 16.60
N ARG A 31 6.33 2.77 16.01
CA ARG A 31 6.38 4.05 16.71
C ARG A 31 5.02 4.46 17.29
N LEU A 32 3.95 4.28 16.54
CA LEU A 32 2.58 4.58 16.99
C LEU A 32 2.08 3.59 18.03
N LEU A 33 2.43 2.30 17.88
CA LEU A 33 2.01 1.24 18.81
C LEU A 33 2.77 1.27 20.14
N LEU A 34 3.98 1.86 20.17
CA LEU A 34 4.81 1.93 21.35
C LEU A 34 5.50 3.31 21.47
N PRO A 35 4.72 4.40 21.66
CA PRO A 35 5.23 5.77 21.60
C PRO A 35 6.22 6.09 22.73
N ALA A 36 6.07 5.48 23.90
CA ALA A 36 6.90 5.72 25.07
C ALA A 36 8.23 4.93 25.08
N ALA A 37 8.42 3.97 24.15
CA ALA A 37 9.64 3.16 24.15
C ALA A 37 10.83 3.91 23.55
N ALA A 38 12.03 3.50 23.98
CA ALA A 38 13.28 3.96 23.38
C ALA A 38 13.38 3.50 21.92
N GLU A 39 14.07 4.29 21.09
CA GLU A 39 14.26 3.96 19.66
C GLU A 39 14.93 2.61 19.44
N SER A 40 15.87 2.22 20.33
CA SER A 40 16.51 0.90 20.28
C SER A 40 15.54 -0.26 20.47
N ALA A 41 14.51 -0.11 21.33
CA ALA A 41 13.47 -1.12 21.50
C ALA A 41 12.58 -1.22 20.26
N ARG A 42 12.16 -0.08 19.71
CA ARG A 42 11.38 -0.02 18.46
C ARG A 42 12.12 -0.67 17.29
N SER A 43 13.41 -0.37 17.12
CA SER A 43 14.26 -0.96 16.09
C SER A 43 14.38 -2.48 16.22
N ARG A 44 14.46 -3.01 17.45
CA ARG A 44 14.47 -4.47 17.68
C ARG A 44 13.14 -5.12 17.29
N ILE A 45 12.00 -4.48 17.59
CA ILE A 45 10.68 -4.96 17.15
C ILE A 45 10.58 -4.99 15.63
N VAL A 46 11.05 -3.94 14.96
CA VAL A 46 11.07 -3.88 13.48
C VAL A 46 11.91 -5.02 12.90
N ALA A 47 13.09 -5.29 13.48
CA ALA A 47 13.95 -6.41 13.05
C ALA A 47 13.27 -7.77 13.28
N ALA A 48 12.74 -8.01 14.48
CA ALA A 48 12.05 -9.24 14.82
C ALA A 48 10.79 -9.47 13.96
N TYR A 49 10.05 -8.41 13.63
CA TYR A 49 8.92 -8.52 12.70
C TYR A 49 9.35 -8.93 11.30
N ARG A 50 10.43 -8.32 10.78
CA ARG A 50 10.96 -8.65 9.46
C ARG A 50 11.42 -10.11 9.39
N GLU A 51 12.15 -10.58 10.41
CA GLU A 51 12.58 -11.97 10.51
C GLU A 51 11.38 -12.92 10.53
N ALA A 52 10.44 -12.72 11.46
CA ALA A 52 9.24 -13.54 11.55
C ALA A 52 8.42 -13.55 10.26
N PHE A 53 8.31 -12.40 9.59
CA PHE A 53 7.59 -12.28 8.32
C PHE A 53 8.29 -13.00 7.17
N PHE A 54 9.63 -12.93 7.09
CA PHE A 54 10.40 -13.66 6.08
C PHE A 54 10.38 -15.18 6.35
N ASP A 55 10.43 -15.61 7.60
CA ASP A 55 10.35 -17.02 7.96
C ASP A 55 8.96 -17.60 7.65
N MET A 56 7.88 -16.90 7.99
CA MET A 56 6.53 -17.30 7.58
C MET A 56 6.42 -17.45 6.06
N ARG A 57 6.94 -16.49 5.29
CA ARG A 57 6.88 -16.55 3.82
C ARG A 57 7.80 -17.59 3.20
N ARG A 58 8.80 -18.04 3.91
CA ARG A 58 9.73 -19.10 3.46
C ARG A 58 9.17 -20.50 3.72
N PHE A 59 8.40 -20.69 4.79
CA PHE A 59 7.91 -21.98 5.23
C PHE A 59 6.39 -22.17 5.10
N GLU A 60 5.64 -21.07 5.06
CA GLU A 60 4.20 -21.09 4.82
C GLU A 60 3.88 -20.30 3.55
N THR A 61 3.07 -20.89 2.69
CA THR A 61 2.43 -20.16 1.59
C THR A 61 1.42 -19.20 2.23
N VAL A 62 1.85 -17.98 2.56
CA VAL A 62 0.89 -16.92 2.91
C VAL A 62 0.01 -16.74 1.68
N ASP A 63 -1.24 -17.15 1.80
CA ASP A 63 -2.21 -16.95 0.73
C ASP A 63 -2.56 -15.45 0.70
N GLU A 64 -2.07 -14.76 -0.31
CA GLU A 64 -2.39 -13.36 -0.60
C GLU A 64 -3.05 -13.33 -1.99
N PRO A 65 -4.28 -13.83 -2.14
CA PRO A 65 -4.94 -13.86 -3.45
C PRO A 65 -5.19 -12.43 -3.94
N LEU A 66 -5.22 -12.28 -5.26
CA LEU A 66 -5.72 -11.03 -5.84
C LEU A 66 -7.20 -10.87 -5.48
N PHE A 67 -7.61 -9.66 -5.19
CA PHE A 67 -9.03 -9.36 -5.05
C PHE A 67 -9.79 -9.69 -6.36
N PRO A 68 -11.06 -10.12 -6.25
CA PRO A 68 -11.86 -10.46 -7.42
C PRO A 68 -11.88 -9.34 -8.47
N GLY A 69 -11.65 -9.71 -9.73
CA GLY A 69 -11.68 -8.78 -10.86
C GLY A 69 -10.41 -7.95 -11.09
N VAL A 70 -9.43 -7.96 -10.16
CA VAL A 70 -8.21 -7.13 -10.30
C VAL A 70 -7.37 -7.56 -11.50
N ALA A 71 -7.22 -8.85 -11.78
CA ALA A 71 -6.48 -9.31 -12.95
C ALA A 71 -7.09 -8.76 -14.26
N ALA A 72 -8.42 -8.90 -14.41
CA ALA A 72 -9.14 -8.37 -15.59
C ALA A 72 -9.08 -6.84 -15.69
N LEU A 73 -9.10 -6.13 -14.55
CA LEU A 73 -8.90 -4.69 -14.51
C LEU A 73 -7.52 -4.29 -15.04
N LEU A 74 -6.45 -4.96 -14.59
CA LEU A 74 -5.10 -4.69 -15.07
C LEU A 74 -5.00 -4.93 -16.58
N ASP A 75 -5.59 -6.03 -17.09
CA ASP A 75 -5.62 -6.32 -18.52
C ASP A 75 -6.34 -5.23 -19.32
N ALA A 76 -7.48 -4.76 -18.83
CA ALA A 76 -8.25 -3.70 -19.48
C ALA A 76 -7.51 -2.36 -19.51
N LEU A 77 -6.81 -2.01 -18.43
CA LEU A 77 -6.01 -0.79 -18.34
C LEU A 77 -4.82 -0.83 -19.32
N GLU A 78 -4.09 -1.94 -19.38
CA GLU A 78 -2.97 -2.11 -20.31
C GLU A 78 -3.43 -2.09 -21.77
N ALA A 79 -4.56 -2.72 -22.09
CA ALA A 79 -5.15 -2.69 -23.44
C ALA A 79 -5.49 -1.26 -23.91
N ARG A 80 -5.70 -0.33 -22.99
CA ARG A 80 -5.92 1.11 -23.26
C ARG A 80 -4.64 1.96 -23.16
N GLY A 81 -3.47 1.33 -23.00
CA GLY A 81 -2.18 2.02 -22.90
C GLY A 81 -1.99 2.78 -21.59
N VAL A 82 -2.73 2.44 -20.53
CA VAL A 82 -2.53 3.04 -19.20
C VAL A 82 -1.25 2.48 -18.60
N VAL A 83 -0.36 3.38 -18.18
CA VAL A 83 0.89 3.01 -17.51
C VAL A 83 0.59 2.67 -16.04
N LEU A 84 0.98 1.48 -15.62
CA LEU A 84 0.77 1.00 -14.26
C LEU A 84 1.97 1.27 -13.38
N GLY A 85 1.74 1.73 -12.15
CA GLY A 85 2.76 1.95 -11.13
C GLY A 85 2.32 1.42 -9.76
N ILE A 86 3.29 1.17 -8.89
CA ILE A 86 3.05 0.75 -7.49
C ILE A 86 3.69 1.77 -6.54
N ALA A 87 2.93 2.16 -5.50
CA ALA A 87 3.43 2.86 -4.32
C ALA A 87 2.99 2.08 -3.07
N THR A 88 3.93 1.52 -2.30
CA THR A 88 3.61 0.57 -1.23
C THR A 88 4.48 0.72 0.01
N GLY A 89 3.90 0.43 1.18
CA GLY A 89 4.65 0.26 2.43
C GLY A 89 5.49 -1.03 2.52
N LYS A 90 5.39 -1.94 1.54
CA LYS A 90 6.28 -3.10 1.45
C LYS A 90 7.68 -2.66 1.04
N ILE A 91 8.71 -3.37 1.49
CA ILE A 91 10.07 -3.26 0.93
C ILE A 91 10.16 -3.96 -0.43
N GLU A 92 11.09 -3.56 -1.28
CA GLU A 92 11.20 -4.05 -2.66
C GLU A 92 11.26 -5.58 -2.77
N ARG A 93 12.06 -6.23 -1.92
CA ARG A 93 12.15 -7.70 -1.91
C ARG A 93 10.79 -8.37 -1.64
N ALA A 94 10.02 -7.85 -0.69
CA ALA A 94 8.71 -8.41 -0.37
C ALA A 94 7.69 -8.17 -1.49
N LEU A 95 7.73 -7.00 -2.11
CA LEU A 95 6.90 -6.68 -3.28
C LEU A 95 7.21 -7.62 -4.44
N ASN A 96 8.47 -7.80 -4.80
CA ASN A 96 8.87 -8.67 -5.92
C ASN A 96 8.38 -10.10 -5.73
N LEU A 97 8.54 -10.68 -4.54
CA LEU A 97 8.01 -12.03 -4.23
C LEU A 97 6.48 -12.13 -4.42
N THR A 98 5.75 -11.08 -4.03
CA THR A 98 4.29 -11.03 -4.26
C THR A 98 3.98 -10.96 -5.75
N LEU A 99 4.65 -10.09 -6.50
CA LEU A 99 4.41 -9.91 -7.94
C LEU A 99 4.80 -11.16 -8.75
N GLU A 100 5.92 -11.81 -8.43
CA GLU A 100 6.35 -13.07 -9.05
C GLU A 100 5.30 -14.17 -8.87
N ARG A 101 4.79 -14.34 -7.66
CA ARG A 101 3.77 -15.36 -7.35
C ARG A 101 2.52 -15.21 -8.21
N HIS A 102 2.13 -13.97 -8.53
CA HIS A 102 0.95 -13.65 -9.34
C HIS A 102 1.25 -13.47 -10.84
N GLY A 103 2.52 -13.64 -11.27
CA GLY A 103 2.91 -13.39 -12.67
C GLY A 103 2.80 -11.91 -13.09
N LEU A 104 2.92 -10.98 -12.13
CA LEU A 104 2.69 -9.54 -12.34
C LEU A 104 3.98 -8.71 -12.38
N LEU A 105 5.16 -9.33 -12.21
CA LEU A 105 6.43 -8.62 -12.01
C LEU A 105 6.76 -7.61 -13.13
N GLY A 106 6.43 -7.93 -14.37
CA GLY A 106 6.72 -7.09 -15.55
C GLY A 106 5.64 -6.07 -15.90
N ARG A 107 4.50 -6.04 -15.19
CA ARG A 107 3.34 -5.20 -15.55
C ARG A 107 3.43 -3.76 -15.05
N PHE A 108 4.31 -3.47 -14.09
CA PHE A 108 4.41 -2.15 -13.46
C PHE A 108 5.68 -1.44 -13.89
N ALA A 109 5.52 -0.33 -14.59
CA ALA A 109 6.63 0.47 -15.13
C ALA A 109 7.44 1.17 -14.02
N THR A 110 6.81 1.48 -12.88
CA THR A 110 7.46 2.07 -11.70
C THR A 110 7.02 1.35 -10.42
N ARG A 111 7.95 1.18 -9.48
CA ARG A 111 7.71 0.51 -8.20
C ARG A 111 8.39 1.26 -7.07
N GLN A 112 7.59 2.02 -6.31
CA GLN A 112 8.04 2.79 -5.17
C GLN A 112 7.72 2.03 -3.88
N THR A 113 8.73 1.81 -3.06
CA THR A 113 8.67 0.95 -1.87
C THR A 113 9.20 1.69 -0.64
N ALA A 114 8.88 1.19 0.56
CA ALA A 114 9.22 1.84 1.82
C ALA A 114 10.73 1.97 2.09
N ASP A 115 11.56 1.21 1.39
CA ASP A 115 13.02 1.29 1.45
C ASP A 115 13.63 2.26 0.43
N LYS A 116 12.81 2.80 -0.50
CA LYS A 116 13.25 3.74 -1.54
C LYS A 116 12.76 5.17 -1.33
N ALA A 117 11.68 5.38 -0.62
CA ALA A 117 11.06 6.70 -0.48
C ALA A 117 10.47 6.90 0.92
N PRO A 118 10.29 8.17 1.35
CA PRO A 118 9.54 8.49 2.55
C PRO A 118 8.16 7.84 2.58
N ALA A 119 7.69 7.63 3.80
CA ALA A 119 6.44 6.98 4.09
C ALA A 119 5.20 7.76 3.63
N LYS A 120 4.12 7.04 3.24
CA LYS A 120 2.78 7.63 3.15
C LYS A 120 2.43 8.31 4.49
N PRO A 121 1.84 9.48 4.50
CA PRO A 121 1.23 10.23 3.40
C PRO A 121 2.19 11.20 2.66
N ASP A 122 3.52 11.06 2.81
CA ASP A 122 4.47 11.87 2.05
C ASP A 122 4.30 11.61 0.55
N PRO A 123 4.23 12.64 -0.33
CA PRO A 123 3.99 12.48 -1.75
C PRO A 123 5.19 11.93 -2.55
N ALA A 124 6.34 11.73 -1.92
CA ALA A 124 7.58 11.39 -2.60
C ALA A 124 7.49 10.12 -3.47
N MET A 125 6.75 9.09 -3.03
CA MET A 125 6.54 7.87 -3.82
C MET A 125 5.84 8.21 -5.14
N LEU A 126 4.76 8.98 -5.12
CA LEU A 126 4.02 9.36 -6.33
C LEU A 126 4.81 10.30 -7.22
N ASN A 127 5.49 11.29 -6.63
CA ASN A 127 6.34 12.21 -7.39
C ASN A 127 7.46 11.49 -8.14
N ARG A 128 8.10 10.50 -7.50
CA ARG A 128 9.11 9.65 -8.15
C ARG A 128 8.49 8.78 -9.22
N ALA A 129 7.36 8.12 -8.94
CA ALA A 129 6.67 7.30 -9.92
C ALA A 129 6.31 8.09 -11.18
N MET A 130 5.74 9.29 -11.02
CA MET A 130 5.42 10.17 -12.13
C MET A 130 6.67 10.60 -12.91
N ALA A 131 7.75 10.96 -12.24
CA ALA A 131 9.00 11.35 -12.87
C ALA A 131 9.63 10.20 -13.69
N GLU A 132 9.62 8.98 -13.17
CA GLU A 132 10.17 7.80 -13.86
C GLU A 132 9.44 7.48 -15.17
N VAL A 133 8.15 7.75 -15.26
CA VAL A 133 7.34 7.44 -16.45
C VAL A 133 6.94 8.68 -17.28
N GLY A 134 7.43 9.86 -16.91
CA GLY A 134 7.09 11.12 -17.59
C GLY A 134 5.62 11.52 -17.47
N ALA A 135 4.94 11.10 -16.40
CA ALA A 135 3.56 11.46 -16.13
C ALA A 135 3.44 12.79 -15.38
N THR A 136 2.27 13.41 -15.46
CA THR A 136 1.93 14.64 -14.73
C THR A 136 0.80 14.38 -13.74
N PRO A 137 0.65 15.20 -12.66
CA PRO A 137 -0.41 14.99 -11.68
C PRO A 137 -1.82 14.92 -12.27
N VAL A 138 -2.13 15.76 -13.25
CA VAL A 138 -3.45 15.80 -13.91
C VAL A 138 -3.79 14.51 -14.68
N ARG A 139 -2.77 13.75 -15.08
CA ARG A 139 -2.89 12.47 -15.79
C ARG A 139 -2.63 11.25 -14.92
N THR A 140 -2.53 11.45 -13.62
CA THR A 140 -2.21 10.38 -12.65
C THR A 140 -3.36 10.20 -11.68
N VAL A 141 -3.63 8.96 -11.33
CA VAL A 141 -4.62 8.58 -10.34
C VAL A 141 -3.94 7.71 -9.29
N MET A 142 -4.09 8.06 -8.01
CA MET A 142 -3.75 7.17 -6.91
C MET A 142 -4.95 6.33 -6.54
N ILE A 143 -4.78 5.02 -6.55
CA ILE A 143 -5.80 4.04 -6.13
C ILE A 143 -5.29 3.37 -4.86
N GLY A 144 -6.09 3.37 -3.81
CA GLY A 144 -5.68 2.75 -2.57
C GLY A 144 -6.85 2.43 -1.64
N ASP A 145 -6.58 1.58 -0.67
CA ASP A 145 -7.55 1.08 0.31
C ASP A 145 -7.35 1.68 1.71
N SER A 146 -6.36 2.56 1.87
CA SER A 146 -6.09 3.21 3.15
C SER A 146 -6.22 4.73 3.06
N VAL A 147 -6.55 5.37 4.19
CA VAL A 147 -6.57 6.83 4.32
C VAL A 147 -5.20 7.44 3.96
N TYR A 148 -4.11 6.71 4.19
CA TYR A 148 -2.76 7.17 3.86
C TYR A 148 -2.50 7.19 2.35
N ASP A 149 -3.14 6.32 1.58
CA ASP A 149 -3.10 6.35 0.11
C ASP A 149 -3.78 7.59 -0.42
N ILE A 150 -4.97 7.87 0.10
CA ILE A 150 -5.73 9.06 -0.30
C ILE A 150 -4.97 10.34 0.05
N LEU A 151 -4.47 10.45 1.28
CA LEU A 151 -3.69 11.61 1.70
C LEU A 151 -2.40 11.78 0.88
N MET A 152 -1.69 10.70 0.54
CA MET A 152 -0.52 10.76 -0.33
C MET A 152 -0.89 11.27 -1.72
N GLY A 153 -2.00 10.80 -2.29
CA GLY A 153 -2.51 11.29 -3.57
C GLY A 153 -2.85 12.78 -3.54
N LYS A 154 -3.57 13.22 -2.51
CA LYS A 154 -3.89 14.64 -2.30
C LYS A 154 -2.62 15.50 -2.17
N ASN A 155 -1.65 15.04 -1.38
CA ASN A 155 -0.38 15.75 -1.19
C ASN A 155 0.46 15.83 -2.48
N ALA A 156 0.32 14.85 -3.39
CA ALA A 156 0.96 14.86 -4.71
C ALA A 156 0.16 15.64 -5.77
N GLY A 157 -1.05 16.13 -5.44
CA GLY A 157 -1.92 16.85 -6.38
C GLY A 157 -2.54 15.96 -7.47
N VAL A 158 -2.63 14.64 -7.24
CA VAL A 158 -3.26 13.70 -8.15
C VAL A 158 -4.69 13.38 -7.73
N ARG A 159 -5.53 12.91 -8.67
CA ARG A 159 -6.84 12.36 -8.33
C ARG A 159 -6.69 11.08 -7.52
N THR A 160 -7.66 10.81 -6.64
CA THR A 160 -7.63 9.70 -5.70
C THR A 160 -8.88 8.85 -5.80
N VAL A 161 -8.71 7.54 -5.82
CA VAL A 161 -9.80 6.57 -5.75
C VAL A 161 -9.60 5.68 -4.52
N GLY A 162 -10.58 5.71 -3.64
CA GLY A 162 -10.66 4.78 -2.52
C GLY A 162 -11.33 3.48 -2.94
N VAL A 163 -10.72 2.33 -2.66
CA VAL A 163 -11.32 1.01 -2.90
C VAL A 163 -11.82 0.43 -1.58
N VAL A 164 -13.13 0.16 -1.49
CA VAL A 164 -13.79 -0.18 -0.21
C VAL A 164 -13.74 -1.67 0.15
N TRP A 165 -13.07 -2.48 -0.65
CA TRP A 165 -12.87 -3.91 -0.37
C TRP A 165 -11.54 -4.23 0.33
N GLY A 166 -10.82 -3.20 0.77
CA GLY A 166 -9.52 -3.31 1.45
C GLY A 166 -9.58 -2.95 2.93
N GLN A 167 -8.63 -2.11 3.38
CA GLN A 167 -8.36 -1.84 4.79
C GLN A 167 -9.35 -0.89 5.46
N ASN A 168 -9.62 0.26 4.85
CA ASN A 168 -10.51 1.28 5.40
C ASN A 168 -11.91 1.20 4.77
N ASN A 169 -12.92 1.59 5.53
CA ASN A 169 -14.29 1.65 5.02
C ASN A 169 -14.53 2.91 4.18
N ALA A 170 -15.71 2.99 3.55
CA ALA A 170 -16.08 4.08 2.66
C ALA A 170 -16.06 5.45 3.35
N ASP A 171 -16.55 5.53 4.59
CA ASP A 171 -16.66 6.80 5.33
C ASP A 171 -15.26 7.33 5.68
N GLU A 172 -14.34 6.47 6.08
CA GLU A 172 -12.94 6.83 6.37
C GLU A 172 -12.22 7.34 5.11
N LEU A 173 -12.38 6.64 3.98
CA LEU A 173 -11.79 7.04 2.71
C LEU A 173 -12.39 8.34 2.18
N ALA A 174 -13.70 8.54 2.32
CA ALA A 174 -14.39 9.79 1.99
C ALA A 174 -13.91 10.95 2.87
N ALA A 175 -13.78 10.72 4.18
CA ALA A 175 -13.26 11.72 5.12
C ALA A 175 -11.82 12.12 4.82
N ALA A 176 -11.00 11.20 4.29
CA ALA A 176 -9.64 11.47 3.82
C ALA A 176 -9.62 12.27 2.50
N GLY A 177 -10.77 12.46 1.84
CA GLY A 177 -10.92 13.26 0.63
C GLY A 177 -10.76 12.49 -0.67
N ALA A 178 -11.11 11.20 -0.70
CA ALA A 178 -11.14 10.43 -1.94
C ALA A 178 -12.09 11.07 -2.97
N ASP A 179 -11.63 11.26 -4.22
CA ASP A 179 -12.43 11.86 -5.27
C ASP A 179 -13.49 10.89 -5.82
N PHE A 180 -13.25 9.59 -5.67
CA PHE A 180 -14.20 8.54 -6.00
C PHE A 180 -14.04 7.34 -5.05
N LEU A 181 -15.13 6.63 -4.80
CA LEU A 181 -15.15 5.38 -4.03
C LEU A 181 -15.61 4.25 -4.92
N ALA A 182 -14.69 3.34 -5.24
CA ALA A 182 -15.00 2.15 -6.02
C ALA A 182 -15.42 1.01 -5.08
N ARG A 183 -16.60 0.42 -5.35
CA ARG A 183 -17.12 -0.73 -4.58
C ARG A 183 -16.56 -2.08 -5.05
N ASP A 184 -16.07 -2.14 -6.29
CA ASP A 184 -15.49 -3.32 -6.90
C ASP A 184 -14.58 -2.93 -8.08
N ALA A 185 -13.84 -3.90 -8.62
CA ALA A 185 -12.92 -3.68 -9.73
C ALA A 185 -13.63 -3.22 -11.02
N ALA A 186 -14.90 -3.59 -11.22
CA ALA A 186 -15.67 -3.16 -12.38
C ALA A 186 -16.03 -1.67 -12.29
N ALA A 187 -16.47 -1.20 -11.12
CA ALA A 187 -16.71 0.22 -10.87
C ALA A 187 -15.45 1.05 -11.03
N LEU A 188 -14.30 0.54 -10.55
CA LEU A 188 -12.99 1.17 -10.71
C LEU A 188 -12.60 1.26 -12.19
N SER A 189 -12.76 0.16 -12.95
CA SER A 189 -12.49 0.13 -14.39
C SER A 189 -13.36 1.14 -15.16
N ALA A 190 -14.65 1.17 -14.88
CA ALA A 190 -15.57 2.09 -15.50
C ALA A 190 -15.22 3.55 -15.25
N TRP A 191 -14.80 3.87 -14.02
CA TRP A 191 -14.40 5.23 -13.66
C TRP A 191 -13.09 5.67 -14.34
N ILE A 192 -12.08 4.78 -14.42
CA ILE A 192 -10.79 5.11 -15.05
C ILE A 192 -10.91 5.19 -16.57
N LEU A 193 -11.66 4.25 -17.18
CA LEU A 193 -11.74 4.08 -18.65
C LEU A 193 -12.95 4.79 -19.27
N GLY A 194 -13.90 5.24 -18.46
CA GLY A 194 -15.03 6.05 -18.88
C GLY A 194 -14.69 7.53 -18.93
N ASP A 195 -15.62 8.35 -19.46
CA ASP A 195 -15.48 9.81 -19.59
C ASP A 195 -15.52 10.55 -18.23
N GLY A 196 -15.49 9.87 -17.13
CA GLY A 196 -15.46 10.41 -15.77
C GLY A 196 -14.08 10.43 -15.12
N GLY A 197 -13.06 10.03 -15.86
CA GLY A 197 -11.67 10.04 -15.43
C GLY A 197 -10.88 11.22 -15.94
#